data_7db98b60ddd72180cd8e67e213f44bbd
#
_entry.id   7db98b60ddd72180cd8e67e213f44bbd
#
_cell.length_a   1.000
_cell.length_b   1.000
_cell.length_c   1.000
_cell.angle_alpha   90.00
_cell.angle_beta   90.00
_cell.angle_gamma   90.00
#
_symmetry.space_group_name_H-M   'P 1'
#
loop_
_entity.id
_entity.type
_entity.pdbx_description
1 polymer ?
#
loop_
_entity_poly.entity_id
_entity_poly.type
_entity_poly.pdbx_seq_one_letter_code
_entity_poly.pdbx_strand_id
1 'polypeptide(L)'
;IYGEKGLAHLRFVFDKSSTCFDHISGGTALNMVPDCCTASGHLADGEYFEIEVKGKAAHGSTPEDGENAISKLMSRFSDSQNCRLVEFHKFIRMEYDGKSLGGYFSDEESGPITYNIGLIETAGDRITVSVDVRYPVTCHIEEIISAVNHHLAAEGFEDIQAELLSDTPYVYMD
;
A
#
# COMPACT_ATOMS: atom_id res chain seq x y z
N ILE A 1 24.73 -17.47 10.22
CA ILE A 1 23.33 -17.50 9.78
C ILE A 1 23.13 -16.41 8.75
N TYR A 2 22.60 -16.79 7.61
CA TYR A 2 22.28 -15.88 6.50
C TYR A 2 20.82 -16.03 6.14
N GLY A 3 20.15 -14.90 5.93
CA GLY A 3 18.77 -14.92 5.50
C GLY A 3 18.42 -13.71 4.64
N GLU A 4 17.76 -13.96 3.56
CA GLU A 4 17.15 -12.94 2.69
C GLU A 4 15.65 -13.04 2.84
N LYS A 5 14.99 -11.91 3.15
CA LYS A 5 13.53 -11.86 3.26
C LYS A 5 12.86 -12.27 1.95
N GLY A 6 11.68 -12.82 2.06
CA GLY A 6 10.81 -13.03 0.90
C GLY A 6 10.37 -11.69 0.33
N LEU A 7 10.13 -11.66 -0.97
CA LEU A 7 9.63 -10.50 -1.68
C LEU A 7 8.33 -10.86 -2.38
N ALA A 8 7.25 -10.19 -2.00
CA ALA A 8 5.97 -10.36 -2.65
C ALA A 8 5.44 -9.02 -3.14
N HIS A 9 4.70 -9.06 -4.24
CA HIS A 9 3.95 -7.91 -4.73
C HIS A 9 2.47 -8.22 -4.57
N LEU A 10 1.78 -7.32 -3.86
CA LEU A 10 0.34 -7.41 -3.62
C LEU A 10 -0.37 -6.27 -4.33
N ARG A 11 -1.65 -6.47 -4.61
CA ARG A 11 -2.50 -5.47 -5.25
C ARG A 11 -3.83 -5.38 -4.53
N PHE A 12 -4.30 -4.14 -4.36
CA PHE A 12 -5.66 -3.83 -3.92
C PHE A 12 -6.36 -3.07 -5.04
N VAL A 13 -7.60 -3.45 -5.34
CA VAL A 13 -8.36 -2.85 -6.44
C VAL A 13 -9.60 -2.17 -5.90
N PHE A 14 -9.83 -0.93 -6.34
CA PHE A 14 -10.99 -0.12 -5.98
C PHE A 14 -11.80 0.22 -7.22
N ASP A 15 -13.12 0.23 -7.09
CA ASP A 15 -13.96 0.82 -8.12
C ASP A 15 -13.80 2.34 -8.04
N LYS A 16 -13.48 2.97 -9.17
CA LYS A 16 -13.31 4.42 -9.24
C LYS A 16 -14.55 5.16 -8.78
N SER A 17 -15.73 4.61 -9.06
CA SER A 17 -17.02 5.19 -8.65
C SER A 17 -17.21 5.26 -7.13
N SER A 18 -16.45 4.49 -6.36
CA SER A 18 -16.46 4.52 -4.89
C SER A 18 -15.52 5.56 -4.32
N THR A 19 -14.84 6.33 -5.15
CA THR A 19 -13.81 7.29 -4.76
C THR A 19 -14.15 8.70 -5.21
N CYS A 20 -13.44 9.68 -4.68
CA CYS A 20 -13.52 11.08 -5.11
C CYS A 20 -12.56 11.39 -6.27
N PHE A 21 -11.81 10.39 -6.74
CA PHE A 21 -10.80 10.57 -7.78
C PHE A 21 -11.36 10.25 -9.17
N ASP A 22 -11.16 11.17 -10.11
CA ASP A 22 -11.33 10.92 -11.54
C ASP A 22 -10.06 10.31 -12.10
N HIS A 23 -8.92 10.77 -11.58
CA HIS A 23 -7.60 10.29 -11.93
C HIS A 23 -6.68 10.34 -10.72
N ILE A 24 -5.87 9.31 -10.53
CA ILE A 24 -4.79 9.29 -9.56
C ILE A 24 -3.64 8.45 -10.12
N SER A 25 -2.42 8.96 -9.99
CA SER A 25 -1.22 8.28 -10.49
C SER A 25 -0.03 8.62 -9.60
N GLY A 26 0.71 7.61 -9.21
CA GLY A 26 1.92 7.80 -8.41
C GLY A 26 2.87 6.62 -8.51
N GLY A 27 4.16 6.92 -8.43
CA GLY A 27 5.21 5.92 -8.49
C GLY A 27 5.64 5.58 -9.92
N THR A 28 6.85 5.03 -10.04
CA THR A 28 7.45 4.60 -11.31
C THR A 28 7.88 3.13 -11.28
N ALA A 29 8.14 2.59 -10.10
CA ALA A 29 8.54 1.20 -9.92
C ALA A 29 8.08 0.69 -8.55
N LEU A 30 7.61 -0.56 -8.49
CA LEU A 30 7.10 -1.18 -7.27
C LEU A 30 8.14 -1.24 -6.15
N ASN A 31 9.40 -1.41 -6.49
CA ASN A 31 10.49 -1.56 -5.52
C ASN A 31 11.08 -0.22 -5.03
N MET A 32 10.40 0.89 -5.31
CA MET A 32 10.81 2.23 -4.90
C MET A 32 9.70 2.93 -4.14
N VAL A 33 10.07 3.74 -3.15
CA VAL A 33 9.15 4.69 -2.53
C VAL A 33 8.84 5.78 -3.55
N PRO A 34 7.55 6.02 -3.88
CA PRO A 34 7.19 7.05 -4.87
C PRO A 34 7.52 8.44 -4.37
N ASP A 35 8.15 9.24 -5.23
CA ASP A 35 8.52 10.63 -4.95
C ASP A 35 7.54 11.64 -5.52
N CYS A 36 6.52 11.19 -6.22
CA CYS A 36 5.49 12.05 -6.78
C CYS A 36 4.17 11.29 -6.91
N CYS A 37 3.08 11.99 -6.60
CA CYS A 37 1.72 11.49 -6.82
C CYS A 37 0.83 12.65 -7.24
N THR A 38 0.03 12.44 -8.29
CA THR A 38 -0.91 13.42 -8.82
C THR A 38 -2.32 12.85 -8.78
N ALA A 39 -3.30 13.71 -8.55
CA ALA A 39 -4.70 13.31 -8.57
C ALA A 39 -5.58 14.47 -8.99
N SER A 40 -6.75 14.13 -9.56
CA SER A 40 -7.83 15.05 -9.83
C SER A 40 -9.16 14.37 -9.52
N GLY A 41 -10.17 15.17 -9.24
CA GLY A 41 -11.49 14.65 -8.93
C GLY A 41 -12.40 15.70 -8.36
N HIS A 42 -13.41 15.25 -7.59
CA HIS A 42 -14.40 16.13 -7.00
C HIS A 42 -14.58 15.80 -5.52
N LEU A 43 -14.55 16.84 -4.68
CA LEU A 43 -14.84 16.71 -3.25
C LEU A 43 -16.31 16.39 -3.03
N ALA A 44 -16.67 16.03 -1.79
CA ALA A 44 -18.04 15.67 -1.43
C ALA A 44 -19.07 16.78 -1.74
N ASP A 45 -18.63 18.05 -1.69
CA ASP A 45 -19.46 19.21 -2.04
C ASP A 45 -19.55 19.49 -3.55
N GLY A 46 -18.86 18.68 -4.37
CA GLY A 46 -18.82 18.84 -5.82
C GLY A 46 -17.70 19.70 -6.35
N GLU A 47 -16.90 20.31 -5.47
CA GLU A 47 -15.77 21.13 -5.88
C GLU A 47 -14.68 20.30 -6.56
N TYR A 48 -14.25 20.74 -7.74
CA TYR A 48 -13.16 20.11 -8.48
C TYR A 48 -11.82 20.39 -7.82
N PHE A 49 -10.95 19.39 -7.78
CA PHE A 49 -9.58 19.56 -7.31
C PHE A 49 -8.57 18.94 -8.28
N GLU A 50 -7.39 19.52 -8.30
CA GLU A 50 -6.17 18.95 -8.85
C GLU A 50 -5.08 19.11 -7.81
N ILE A 51 -4.31 18.05 -7.57
CA ILE A 51 -3.26 18.07 -6.56
C ILE A 51 -2.05 17.29 -7.04
N GLU A 52 -0.86 17.84 -6.77
CA GLU A 52 0.41 17.14 -6.94
C GLU A 52 1.15 17.17 -5.61
N VAL A 53 1.61 16.03 -5.16
CA VAL A 53 2.35 15.89 -3.90
C VAL A 53 3.71 15.29 -4.19
N LYS A 54 4.74 15.93 -3.66
CA LYS A 54 6.12 15.44 -3.73
C LYS A 54 6.48 14.71 -2.45
N GLY A 55 7.19 13.60 -2.61
CA GLY A 55 7.79 12.84 -1.54
C GLY A 55 9.30 12.76 -1.69
N LYS A 56 9.86 11.70 -1.16
CA LYS A 56 11.29 11.41 -1.25
C LYS A 56 11.48 9.95 -1.61
N ALA A 57 12.18 9.68 -2.69
CA ALA A 57 12.47 8.31 -3.13
C ALA A 57 13.40 7.59 -2.16
N ALA A 58 13.20 6.29 -2.03
CA ALA A 58 14.07 5.36 -1.31
C ALA A 58 13.83 3.97 -1.88
N HIS A 59 14.70 3.03 -1.56
CA HIS A 59 14.52 1.64 -1.96
C HIS A 59 13.38 1.00 -1.15
N GLY A 60 12.59 0.12 -1.79
CA GLY A 60 11.45 -0.54 -1.14
C GLY A 60 11.81 -1.45 0.03
N SER A 61 13.09 -1.85 0.16
CA SER A 61 13.57 -2.62 1.31
C SER A 61 13.80 -1.77 2.57
N THR A 62 13.96 -0.46 2.39
CA THR A 62 14.17 0.51 3.48
C THR A 62 13.27 1.72 3.26
N PRO A 63 11.93 1.49 3.23
CA PRO A 63 10.99 2.56 2.87
C PRO A 63 10.96 3.73 3.86
N GLU A 64 11.40 3.49 5.10
CA GLU A 64 11.52 4.52 6.14
C GLU A 64 12.56 5.60 5.81
N ASP A 65 13.46 5.33 4.88
CA ASP A 65 14.45 6.32 4.42
C ASP A 65 13.86 7.33 3.43
N GLY A 66 12.64 7.08 2.97
CA GLY A 66 11.92 7.94 2.05
C GLY A 66 10.69 8.57 2.65
N GLU A 67 9.94 9.28 1.80
CA GLU A 67 8.62 9.82 2.11
C GLU A 67 7.67 9.44 0.98
N ASN A 68 6.71 8.57 1.25
CA ASN A 68 5.81 8.05 0.24
C ASN A 68 4.81 9.11 -0.21
N ALA A 69 4.94 9.55 -1.46
CA ALA A 69 4.08 10.59 -2.03
C ALA A 69 2.61 10.16 -2.13
N ILE A 70 2.34 8.88 -2.32
CA ILE A 70 0.97 8.35 -2.39
C ILE A 70 0.30 8.48 -1.03
N SER A 71 0.96 8.04 0.03
CA SER A 71 0.44 8.17 1.40
C SER A 71 0.30 9.64 1.82
N LYS A 72 1.25 10.49 1.43
CA LYS A 72 1.16 11.93 1.69
C LYS A 72 -0.06 12.55 1.00
N LEU A 73 -0.32 12.18 -0.25
CA LEU A 73 -1.49 12.68 -0.97
C LEU A 73 -2.78 12.24 -0.28
N MET A 74 -2.90 10.97 0.08
CA MET A 74 -4.08 10.45 0.77
C MET A 74 -4.34 11.18 2.09
N SER A 75 -3.28 11.52 2.82
CA SER A 75 -3.40 12.22 4.11
C SER A 75 -3.95 13.65 4.00
N ARG A 76 -3.98 14.22 2.78
CA ARG A 76 -4.56 15.54 2.51
C ARG A 76 -6.08 15.54 2.50
N PHE A 77 -6.71 14.38 2.42
CA PHE A 77 -8.17 14.24 2.37
C PHE A 77 -8.71 13.87 3.75
N SER A 78 -9.92 14.33 4.03
CA SER A 78 -10.62 13.97 5.26
C SER A 78 -11.56 12.79 5.03
N ASP A 79 -11.90 12.05 6.08
CA ASP A 79 -12.84 10.93 6.02
C ASP A 79 -14.23 11.36 5.54
N SER A 80 -14.56 12.64 5.68
CA SER A 80 -15.85 13.18 5.24
C SER A 80 -16.03 13.25 3.74
N GLN A 81 -15.01 12.93 2.95
CA GLN A 81 -15.10 12.91 1.47
C GLN A 81 -15.88 11.73 0.92
N ASN A 82 -16.27 10.77 1.77
CA ASN A 82 -17.01 9.57 1.37
C ASN A 82 -16.30 8.84 0.23
N CYS A 83 -15.00 8.67 0.38
CA CYS A 83 -14.10 8.12 -0.63
C CYS A 83 -13.48 6.84 -0.09
N ARG A 84 -13.78 5.70 -0.72
CA ARG A 84 -13.35 4.39 -0.25
C ARG A 84 -11.82 4.29 -0.15
N LEU A 85 -11.11 4.89 -1.11
CA LEU A 85 -9.66 4.89 -1.14
C LEU A 85 -9.05 5.73 0.00
N VAL A 86 -9.65 6.88 0.31
CA VAL A 86 -9.24 7.71 1.45
C VAL A 86 -9.51 6.99 2.77
N GLU A 87 -10.66 6.34 2.90
CA GLU A 87 -10.98 5.53 4.07
C GLU A 87 -9.98 4.39 4.27
N PHE A 88 -9.54 3.77 3.18
CA PHE A 88 -8.53 2.72 3.20
C PHE A 88 -7.18 3.22 3.73
N HIS A 89 -6.89 4.51 3.61
CA HIS A 89 -5.63 5.08 4.10
C HIS A 89 -5.43 4.89 5.61
N LYS A 90 -6.50 4.70 6.39
CA LYS A 90 -6.38 4.41 7.84
C LYS A 90 -5.59 3.13 8.13
N PHE A 91 -5.53 2.20 7.17
CA PHE A 91 -4.77 0.96 7.30
C PHE A 91 -3.31 1.11 6.86
N ILE A 92 -3.01 2.15 6.09
CA ILE A 92 -1.68 2.39 5.53
C ILE A 92 -0.95 3.46 6.32
N ARG A 93 -1.57 4.65 6.45
CA ARG A 93 -0.97 5.83 7.08
C ARG A 93 0.42 6.09 6.48
N MET A 94 1.36 6.59 7.29
CA MET A 94 2.77 6.73 6.93
C MET A 94 3.60 5.62 7.60
N GLU A 95 3.00 4.44 7.74
CA GLU A 95 3.63 3.27 8.33
C GLU A 95 4.26 2.39 7.27
N TYR A 96 5.27 1.63 7.66
CA TYR A 96 5.99 0.73 6.77
C TYR A 96 6.01 -0.72 7.27
N ASP A 97 5.40 -1.01 8.42
CA ASP A 97 5.43 -2.33 9.06
C ASP A 97 4.10 -3.08 9.03
N GLY A 98 3.05 -2.46 8.48
CA GLY A 98 1.75 -3.08 8.32
C GLY A 98 0.94 -3.27 9.58
N LYS A 99 1.28 -2.61 10.68
CA LYS A 99 0.53 -2.74 11.95
C LYS A 99 -0.93 -2.36 11.80
N SER A 100 -1.21 -1.22 11.19
CA SER A 100 -2.59 -0.76 10.97
C SER A 100 -3.34 -1.60 9.94
N LEU A 101 -2.61 -2.29 9.06
CA LEU A 101 -3.18 -3.18 8.04
C LEU A 101 -3.51 -4.57 8.59
N GLY A 102 -3.06 -4.88 9.81
CA GLY A 102 -3.22 -6.21 10.41
C GLY A 102 -2.22 -7.23 9.91
N GLY A 103 -1.18 -6.79 9.22
CA GLY A 103 -0.17 -7.64 8.58
C GLY A 103 1.23 -7.48 9.16
N TYR A 104 1.36 -7.14 10.42
CA TYR A 104 2.67 -7.06 11.08
C TYR A 104 3.19 -8.45 11.43
N PHE A 105 4.38 -8.77 10.98
CA PHE A 105 5.12 -10.00 11.28
C PHE A 105 6.58 -9.66 11.49
N SER A 106 7.24 -10.37 12.38
CA SER A 106 8.66 -10.16 12.68
C SER A 106 9.28 -11.45 13.18
N ASP A 107 10.55 -11.64 12.91
CA ASP A 107 11.34 -12.71 13.50
C ASP A 107 12.72 -12.19 13.94
N GLU A 108 13.42 -13.00 14.73
CA GLU A 108 14.76 -12.63 15.22
C GLU A 108 15.81 -12.70 14.12
N GLU A 109 15.60 -13.56 13.14
CA GLU A 109 16.54 -13.84 12.05
C GLU A 109 16.61 -12.70 11.04
N SER A 110 15.47 -12.12 10.67
CA SER A 110 15.41 -11.12 9.62
C SER A 110 14.70 -9.82 10.00
N GLY A 111 14.13 -9.74 11.22
CA GLY A 111 13.46 -8.54 11.70
C GLY A 111 12.05 -8.37 11.18
N PRO A 112 11.52 -7.14 11.20
CA PRO A 112 10.14 -6.88 10.86
C PRO A 112 9.88 -6.90 9.36
N ILE A 113 8.63 -7.23 9.01
CA ILE A 113 8.08 -7.08 7.66
C ILE A 113 8.08 -5.61 7.26
N THR A 114 8.27 -5.35 5.96
CA THR A 114 8.11 -4.00 5.42
C THR A 114 7.10 -4.01 4.26
N TYR A 115 6.31 -2.94 4.20
CA TYR A 115 5.34 -2.66 3.14
C TYR A 115 5.67 -1.33 2.50
N ASN A 116 5.71 -1.30 1.18
CA ASN A 116 5.87 -0.06 0.43
C ASN A 116 4.79 0.01 -0.64
N ILE A 117 3.92 1.01 -0.58
CA ILE A 117 3.03 1.30 -1.70
C ILE A 117 3.90 1.91 -2.80
N GLY A 118 4.19 1.12 -3.83
CA GLY A 118 5.09 1.53 -4.90
C GLY A 118 4.39 2.21 -6.07
N LEU A 119 3.16 1.79 -6.36
CA LEU A 119 2.41 2.31 -7.50
C LEU A 119 0.93 2.48 -7.14
N ILE A 120 0.35 3.56 -7.63
CA ILE A 120 -1.10 3.72 -7.72
C ILE A 120 -1.42 4.24 -9.11
N GLU A 121 -2.46 3.68 -9.73
CA GLU A 121 -2.84 4.09 -11.08
C GLU A 121 -4.33 3.91 -11.33
N THR A 122 -4.88 4.78 -12.16
CA THR A 122 -6.24 4.69 -12.67
C THR A 122 -6.21 4.00 -14.02
N ALA A 123 -7.00 2.96 -14.18
CA ALA A 123 -7.16 2.26 -15.45
C ALA A 123 -8.65 2.01 -15.68
N GLY A 124 -9.24 2.76 -16.59
CA GLY A 124 -10.68 2.69 -16.86
C GLY A 124 -11.51 3.10 -15.64
N ASP A 125 -12.34 2.19 -15.17
CA ASP A 125 -13.23 2.38 -14.02
C ASP A 125 -12.62 1.88 -12.70
N ARG A 126 -11.34 1.55 -12.70
CA ARG A 126 -10.62 0.98 -11.55
C ARG A 126 -9.43 1.81 -11.13
N ILE A 127 -9.13 1.77 -9.83
CA ILE A 127 -7.89 2.29 -9.26
C ILE A 127 -7.17 1.12 -8.60
N THR A 128 -5.91 0.94 -8.97
CA THR A 128 -5.09 -0.17 -8.49
C THR A 128 -3.97 0.37 -7.60
N VAL A 129 -3.85 -0.20 -6.40
CA VAL A 129 -2.78 0.10 -5.44
C VAL A 129 -1.88 -1.12 -5.37
N SER A 130 -0.63 -0.97 -5.75
CA SER A 130 0.34 -2.07 -5.76
C SER A 130 1.41 -1.86 -4.69
N VAL A 131 1.69 -2.93 -3.94
CA VAL A 131 2.50 -2.89 -2.72
C VAL A 131 3.65 -3.89 -2.83
N ASP A 132 4.86 -3.43 -2.54
CA ASP A 132 6.06 -4.26 -2.38
C ASP A 132 6.14 -4.68 -0.90
N VAL A 133 6.20 -5.99 -0.65
CA VAL A 133 6.22 -6.56 0.70
C VAL A 133 7.48 -7.40 0.87
N ARG A 134 8.28 -7.04 1.88
CA ARG A 134 9.45 -7.82 2.28
C ARG A 134 9.13 -8.51 3.59
N TYR A 135 8.98 -9.84 3.57
CA TYR A 135 8.47 -10.58 4.73
C TYR A 135 9.56 -11.46 5.38
N PRO A 136 9.44 -11.72 6.71
CA PRO A 136 10.43 -12.47 7.46
C PRO A 136 10.64 -13.90 6.95
N VAL A 137 11.86 -14.42 7.13
CA VAL A 137 12.26 -15.76 6.64
C VAL A 137 11.49 -16.90 7.29
N THR A 138 10.84 -16.69 8.44
CA THR A 138 10.01 -17.71 9.11
C THR A 138 8.54 -17.64 8.73
N CYS A 139 8.15 -16.69 7.89
CA CYS A 139 6.76 -16.44 7.51
C CYS A 139 6.47 -16.92 6.09
N HIS A 140 5.20 -17.21 5.81
CA HIS A 140 4.70 -17.54 4.49
C HIS A 140 3.76 -16.45 4.00
N ILE A 141 3.83 -16.12 2.72
CA ILE A 141 3.01 -15.03 2.15
C ILE A 141 1.51 -15.28 2.31
N GLU A 142 1.08 -16.55 2.27
CA GLU A 142 -0.33 -16.92 2.44
C GLU A 142 -0.86 -16.54 3.82
N GLU A 143 -0.04 -16.67 4.87
CA GLU A 143 -0.39 -16.27 6.23
C GLU A 143 -0.58 -14.76 6.32
N ILE A 144 0.29 -14.02 5.64
CA ILE A 144 0.28 -12.56 5.62
C ILE A 144 -0.96 -12.05 4.91
N ILE A 145 -1.25 -12.59 3.73
CA ILE A 145 -2.44 -12.24 2.95
C ILE A 145 -3.71 -12.56 3.75
N SER A 146 -3.76 -13.73 4.40
CA SER A 146 -4.90 -14.14 5.23
C SER A 146 -5.13 -13.18 6.40
N ALA A 147 -4.05 -12.77 7.09
CA ALA A 147 -4.13 -11.83 8.20
C ALA A 147 -4.64 -10.46 7.76
N VAL A 148 -4.11 -9.95 6.66
CA VAL A 148 -4.51 -8.67 6.08
C VAL A 148 -5.99 -8.70 5.67
N ASN A 149 -6.40 -9.73 4.95
CA ASN A 149 -7.79 -9.85 4.47
C ASN A 149 -8.78 -10.04 5.63
N HIS A 150 -8.38 -10.77 6.67
CA HIS A 150 -9.20 -10.95 7.87
C HIS A 150 -9.42 -9.60 8.57
N HIS A 151 -8.35 -8.81 8.73
CA HIS A 151 -8.43 -7.49 9.35
C HIS A 151 -9.29 -6.53 8.54
N LEU A 152 -9.10 -6.49 7.22
CA LEU A 152 -9.91 -5.65 6.34
C LEU A 152 -11.39 -6.01 6.41
N ALA A 153 -11.73 -7.29 6.40
CA ALA A 153 -13.11 -7.75 6.52
C ALA A 153 -13.73 -7.35 7.86
N ALA A 154 -12.99 -7.48 8.96
CA ALA A 154 -13.43 -7.09 10.29
C ALA A 154 -13.71 -5.59 10.40
N GLU A 155 -13.05 -4.77 9.59
CA GLU A 155 -13.19 -3.32 9.56
C GLU A 155 -14.17 -2.82 8.49
N GLY A 156 -14.94 -3.72 7.87
CA GLY A 156 -15.93 -3.36 6.86
C GLY A 156 -15.39 -3.24 5.44
N PHE A 157 -14.21 -3.78 5.18
CA PHE A 157 -13.55 -3.74 3.87
C PHE A 157 -13.42 -5.14 3.26
N GLU A 158 -14.44 -5.98 3.41
CA GLU A 158 -14.49 -7.32 2.81
C GLU A 158 -14.45 -7.31 1.29
N ASP A 159 -14.83 -6.20 0.66
CA ASP A 159 -14.78 -5.99 -0.78
C ASP A 159 -13.35 -5.70 -1.29
N ILE A 160 -12.45 -5.31 -0.39
CA ILE A 160 -11.05 -5.01 -0.73
C ILE A 160 -10.17 -6.11 -0.16
N GLN A 161 -9.56 -6.89 -1.05
CA GLN A 161 -8.70 -7.99 -0.66
C GLN A 161 -7.32 -7.85 -1.31
N ALA A 162 -6.30 -8.28 -0.57
CA ALA A 162 -4.95 -8.36 -1.12
C ALA A 162 -4.90 -9.49 -2.15
N GLU A 163 -4.50 -9.17 -3.37
CA GLU A 163 -4.26 -10.13 -4.44
C GLU A 163 -2.75 -10.31 -4.62
N LEU A 164 -2.31 -11.56 -4.72
CA LEU A 164 -0.90 -11.85 -4.95
C LEU A 164 -0.57 -11.68 -6.44
N LEU A 165 0.37 -10.78 -6.74
CA LEU A 165 0.88 -10.57 -8.10
C LEU A 165 2.10 -11.43 -8.37
N SER A 166 3.02 -11.50 -7.42
CA SER A 166 4.23 -12.30 -7.52
C SER A 166 4.79 -12.58 -6.13
N ASP A 167 5.52 -13.68 -6.01
CA ASP A 167 6.19 -14.06 -4.78
C ASP A 167 7.55 -14.67 -5.11
N THR A 168 8.60 -14.10 -4.55
CA THR A 168 9.94 -14.66 -4.53
C THR A 168 10.22 -15.07 -3.10
N PRO A 169 10.18 -16.38 -2.81
CA PRO A 169 10.32 -16.85 -1.44
C PRO A 169 11.66 -16.46 -0.80
N TYR A 170 11.63 -16.40 0.51
CA TYR A 170 12.82 -16.11 1.31
C TYR A 170 13.91 -17.16 1.13
N VAL A 171 15.15 -16.76 1.41
CA VAL A 171 16.31 -17.66 1.48
C VAL A 171 16.85 -17.60 2.91
N TYR A 172 16.93 -18.76 3.54
CA TYR A 172 17.48 -18.90 4.89
C TYR A 172 18.50 -20.02 4.90
N MET A 173 19.70 -19.72 5.37
CA MET A 173 20.81 -20.66 5.45
C MET A 173 21.40 -20.64 6.85
N ASP A 174 21.49 -21.81 7.48
CA ASP A 174 22.16 -22.02 8.77
C ASP A 174 23.68 -21.95 8.63
#